data_28ed53ff102befb4c5d55f2070c9ff9b
#
_entry.id   28ed53ff102befb4c5d55f2070c9ff9b
#
_cell.length_a   1.000
_cell.length_b   1.000
_cell.length_c   1.000
_cell.angle_alpha   90.00
_cell.angle_beta   90.00
_cell.angle_gamma   90.00
#
_symmetry.space_group_name_H-M   'P 1'
#
loop_
_entity.id
_entity.type
_entity.pdbx_description
1 polymer ?
#
loop_
_entity_poly.entity_id
_entity_poly.type
_entity_poly.pdbx_seq_one_letter_code
_entity_poly.pdbx_strand_id
1 'polypeptide(L)'
;CLEKGVSTIFFSATLLPVQYYKEVLSGNQEEYAVYVPSPFDASRRLLAVGRDVSSRYKRRNSREYWKILNYILTAARARKGNYLVYFPSYAYMNEVYSLYQTMGEQQDVEIAVQSGNMKEDDREAFLEKFREKRERSLAAFCVMGGIFSEGIDLKGEQLIGGLVVGTGLA
;
A
#
# COMPACT_ATOMS: atom_id res chain seq x y z
N CYS A 1 -14.99 4.36 29.65
CA CYS A 1 -15.31 5.64 28.96
C CYS A 1 -16.71 5.62 28.33
N LEU A 2 -17.19 4.48 27.81
CA LEU A 2 -18.51 4.37 27.15
C LEU A 2 -19.67 4.73 28.06
N GLU A 3 -19.61 4.35 29.33
CA GLU A 3 -20.64 4.60 30.35
C GLU A 3 -20.86 6.09 30.68
N LYS A 4 -19.94 6.97 30.27
CA LYS A 4 -20.04 8.41 30.50
C LYS A 4 -20.66 9.17 29.35
N GLY A 5 -20.85 8.52 28.20
CA GLY A 5 -21.45 9.10 27.01
C GLY A 5 -22.96 8.90 26.97
N VAL A 6 -23.68 9.82 26.36
CA VAL A 6 -25.11 9.67 26.06
C VAL A 6 -25.31 8.65 24.93
N SER A 7 -24.40 8.63 23.97
CA SER A 7 -24.35 7.66 22.87
C SER A 7 -22.92 7.54 22.36
N THR A 8 -22.61 6.41 21.73
CA THR A 8 -21.29 6.16 21.13
C THR A 8 -21.48 5.59 19.74
N ILE A 9 -20.73 6.09 18.77
CA ILE A 9 -20.73 5.61 17.40
C ILE A 9 -19.31 5.15 17.06
N PHE A 10 -19.16 3.87 16.71
CA PHE A 10 -17.94 3.30 16.16
C PHE A 10 -18.06 3.24 14.64
N PHE A 11 -17.06 3.70 13.93
CA PHE A 11 -17.05 3.63 12.47
C PHE A 11 -15.65 3.27 11.94
N SER A 12 -15.61 2.43 10.91
CA SER A 12 -14.39 2.06 10.18
C SER A 12 -14.77 1.41 8.86
N ALA A 13 -13.87 1.43 7.91
CA ALA A 13 -14.03 0.67 6.66
C ALA A 13 -13.87 -0.85 6.85
N THR A 14 -13.40 -1.32 8.00
CA THR A 14 -12.97 -2.71 8.25
C THR A 14 -13.64 -3.37 9.46
N LEU A 15 -14.78 -2.86 9.94
CA LEU A 15 -15.56 -3.48 11.02
C LEU A 15 -16.34 -4.72 10.54
N LEU A 16 -15.62 -5.69 9.97
CA LEU A 16 -16.18 -6.95 9.49
C LEU A 16 -15.41 -8.16 10.06
N PRO A 17 -16.11 -9.21 10.50
CA PRO A 17 -17.57 -9.35 10.59
C PRO A 17 -18.16 -8.50 11.71
N VAL A 18 -19.29 -7.86 11.44
CA VAL A 18 -19.89 -6.87 12.35
C VAL A 18 -20.26 -7.45 13.73
N GLN A 19 -20.68 -8.71 13.79
CA GLN A 19 -21.06 -9.37 15.04
C GLN A 19 -19.89 -9.48 16.02
N TYR A 20 -18.69 -9.79 15.52
CA TYR A 20 -17.48 -9.80 16.33
C TYR A 20 -17.21 -8.42 16.97
N TYR A 21 -17.34 -7.37 16.18
CA TYR A 21 -17.09 -6.01 16.69
C TYR A 21 -18.16 -5.50 17.65
N LYS A 22 -19.43 -5.89 17.47
CA LYS A 22 -20.48 -5.62 18.48
C LYS A 22 -20.11 -6.23 19.83
N GLU A 23 -19.70 -7.50 19.84
CA GLU A 23 -19.28 -8.19 21.05
C GLU A 23 -18.08 -7.50 21.72
N VAL A 24 -17.02 -7.19 20.93
CA VAL A 24 -15.77 -6.62 21.46
C VAL A 24 -15.92 -5.18 21.93
N LEU A 25 -16.72 -4.36 21.23
CA LEU A 25 -16.81 -2.92 21.50
C LEU A 25 -17.91 -2.55 22.47
N SER A 26 -19.07 -3.22 22.43
CA SER A 26 -20.21 -2.91 23.28
C SER A 26 -20.60 -4.04 24.26
N GLY A 27 -20.14 -5.27 24.02
CA GLY A 27 -20.59 -6.44 24.78
C GLY A 27 -22.05 -6.83 24.51
N ASN A 28 -22.68 -6.24 23.49
CA ASN A 28 -24.08 -6.45 23.16
C ASN A 28 -24.27 -6.66 21.66
N GLN A 29 -24.71 -7.84 21.27
CA GLN A 29 -24.93 -8.19 19.87
C GLN A 29 -26.19 -7.57 19.26
N GLU A 30 -27.11 -7.10 20.07
CA GLU A 30 -28.39 -6.47 19.68
C GLU A 30 -28.20 -4.98 19.27
N GLU A 31 -27.00 -4.41 19.46
CA GLU A 31 -26.70 -3.04 19.05
C GLU A 31 -26.90 -2.82 17.55
N TYR A 32 -27.27 -1.61 17.19
CA TYR A 32 -27.45 -1.23 15.81
C TYR A 32 -26.12 -1.25 15.02
N ALA A 33 -26.18 -1.72 13.79
CA ALA A 33 -25.08 -1.61 12.84
C ALA A 33 -25.60 -1.17 11.49
N VAL A 34 -24.87 -0.26 10.84
CA VAL A 34 -25.17 0.23 9.50
C VAL A 34 -24.04 -0.20 8.58
N TYR A 35 -24.37 -0.91 7.53
CA TYR A 35 -23.45 -1.24 6.45
C TYR A 35 -23.70 -0.29 5.29
N VAL A 36 -22.65 0.45 4.93
CA VAL A 36 -22.67 1.33 3.76
C VAL A 36 -21.87 0.66 2.65
N PRO A 37 -22.48 0.35 1.49
CA PRO A 37 -21.74 -0.22 0.37
C PRO A 37 -20.67 0.75 -0.13
N SER A 38 -19.58 0.19 -0.68
CA SER A 38 -18.51 1.01 -1.25
C SER A 38 -19.05 1.90 -2.38
N PRO A 39 -18.74 3.20 -2.39
CA PRO A 39 -19.09 4.09 -3.50
C PRO A 39 -18.20 3.86 -4.73
N PHE A 40 -17.15 3.05 -4.62
CA PHE A 40 -16.23 2.77 -5.71
C PHE A 40 -16.73 1.62 -6.58
N ASP A 41 -16.87 1.89 -7.87
CA ASP A 41 -17.28 0.89 -8.87
C ASP A 41 -16.19 -0.17 -9.05
N ALA A 42 -16.51 -1.41 -8.69
CA ALA A 42 -15.59 -2.55 -8.80
C ALA A 42 -15.16 -2.85 -10.26
N SER A 43 -15.98 -2.46 -11.26
CA SER A 43 -15.64 -2.64 -12.68
C SER A 43 -14.45 -1.77 -13.12
N ARG A 44 -14.16 -0.70 -12.38
CA ARG A 44 -13.02 0.18 -12.63
C ARG A 44 -11.73 -0.27 -11.96
N ARG A 45 -11.75 -1.39 -11.27
CA ARG A 45 -10.59 -1.94 -10.56
C ARG A 45 -10.02 -3.15 -11.30
N LEU A 46 -8.75 -3.07 -11.72
CA LEU A 46 -7.98 -4.22 -12.13
C LEU A 46 -7.33 -4.86 -10.89
N LEU A 47 -7.60 -6.14 -10.65
CA LEU A 47 -6.89 -6.95 -9.66
C LEU A 47 -6.10 -8.03 -10.39
N ALA A 48 -4.77 -8.01 -10.25
CA ALA A 48 -3.88 -8.99 -10.84
C ALA A 48 -3.03 -9.68 -9.77
N VAL A 49 -2.75 -10.96 -9.95
CA VAL A 49 -1.94 -11.77 -9.02
C VAL A 49 -0.78 -12.41 -9.77
N GLY A 50 0.46 -12.07 -9.38
CA GLY A 50 1.67 -12.73 -9.89
C GLY A 50 1.75 -14.16 -9.39
N ARG A 51 1.71 -15.14 -10.29
CA ARG A 51 1.68 -16.58 -9.95
C ARG A 51 3.04 -17.27 -10.02
N ASP A 52 4.00 -16.67 -10.69
CA ASP A 52 5.35 -17.23 -10.94
C ASP A 52 6.43 -16.62 -10.02
N VAL A 53 6.02 -15.87 -9.01
CA VAL A 53 6.88 -15.18 -8.04
C VAL A 53 6.52 -15.55 -6.61
N SER A 54 7.49 -15.49 -5.70
CA SER A 54 7.28 -15.83 -4.30
C SER A 54 7.96 -14.85 -3.36
N SER A 55 7.23 -14.36 -2.37
CA SER A 55 7.75 -13.54 -1.27
C SER A 55 8.20 -14.36 -0.04
N ARG A 56 8.02 -15.70 -0.05
CA ARG A 56 8.36 -16.57 1.07
C ARG A 56 9.84 -16.44 1.45
N TYR A 57 10.13 -16.34 2.75
CA TYR A 57 11.49 -16.13 3.26
C TYR A 57 12.51 -17.13 2.69
N LYS A 58 12.20 -18.43 2.68
CA LYS A 58 13.08 -19.49 2.16
C LYS A 58 13.34 -19.42 0.64
N ARG A 59 12.57 -18.63 -0.09
CA ARG A 59 12.72 -18.45 -1.55
C ARG A 59 13.29 -17.09 -1.94
N ARG A 60 13.62 -16.25 -0.96
CA ARG A 60 14.21 -14.94 -1.20
C ARG A 60 15.62 -15.08 -1.78
N ASN A 61 15.81 -14.62 -2.97
CA ASN A 61 17.08 -14.58 -3.70
C ASN A 61 16.99 -13.57 -4.83
N SER A 62 18.12 -13.23 -5.46
CA SER A 62 18.18 -12.23 -6.52
C SER A 62 17.22 -12.53 -7.69
N ARG A 63 16.98 -13.80 -8.04
CA ARG A 63 16.06 -14.16 -9.11
C ARG A 63 14.61 -13.80 -8.78
N GLU A 64 14.17 -14.06 -7.56
CA GLU A 64 12.81 -13.69 -7.11
C GLU A 64 12.68 -12.15 -6.97
N TYR A 65 13.72 -11.47 -6.48
CA TYR A 65 13.73 -10.01 -6.43
C TYR A 65 13.65 -9.37 -7.82
N TRP A 66 14.36 -9.92 -8.82
CA TRP A 66 14.24 -9.49 -10.21
C TRP A 66 12.84 -9.68 -10.78
N LYS A 67 12.17 -10.78 -10.48
CA LYS A 67 10.78 -10.98 -10.89
C LYS A 67 9.85 -9.92 -10.31
N ILE A 68 9.99 -9.63 -9.00
CA ILE A 68 9.20 -8.60 -8.34
C ILE A 68 9.46 -7.24 -8.97
N LEU A 69 10.73 -6.88 -9.17
CA LEU A 69 11.09 -5.64 -9.85
C LEU A 69 10.47 -5.56 -11.25
N ASN A 70 10.53 -6.65 -12.03
CA ASN A 70 9.91 -6.69 -13.35
C ASN A 70 8.40 -6.49 -13.32
N TYR A 71 7.68 -7.06 -12.35
CA TYR A 71 6.24 -6.78 -12.16
C TYR A 71 5.98 -5.29 -11.89
N ILE A 72 6.79 -4.67 -11.02
CA ILE A 72 6.69 -3.25 -10.69
C ILE A 72 6.92 -2.39 -11.94
N LEU A 73 8.02 -2.63 -12.64
CA LEU A 73 8.38 -1.88 -13.84
C LEU A 73 7.36 -2.08 -14.97
N THR A 74 6.88 -3.32 -15.16
CA THR A 74 5.85 -3.61 -16.16
C THR A 74 4.55 -2.86 -15.88
N ALA A 75 4.08 -2.84 -14.64
CA ALA A 75 2.91 -2.08 -14.26
C ALA A 75 3.08 -0.57 -14.51
N ALA A 76 4.22 -0.01 -14.07
CA ALA A 76 4.53 1.41 -14.21
C ALA A 76 4.75 1.85 -15.67
N ARG A 77 5.19 0.94 -16.56
CA ARG A 77 5.35 1.16 -18.00
C ARG A 77 4.03 1.01 -18.75
N ALA A 78 3.18 0.07 -18.34
CA ALA A 78 1.90 -0.19 -18.99
C ALA A 78 0.95 1.00 -18.93
N ARG A 79 0.96 1.73 -17.82
CA ARG A 79 0.23 3.00 -17.68
C ARG A 79 1.08 4.00 -16.91
N LYS A 80 1.40 5.13 -17.52
CA LYS A 80 2.11 6.24 -16.89
C LYS A 80 1.31 6.80 -15.72
N GLY A 81 1.94 6.94 -14.55
CA GLY A 81 1.35 7.51 -13.35
C GLY A 81 2.09 7.12 -12.08
N ASN A 82 1.46 7.34 -10.93
CA ASN A 82 2.06 7.10 -9.64
C ASN A 82 1.53 5.80 -9.02
N TYR A 83 2.45 5.04 -8.45
CA TYR A 83 2.20 3.74 -7.85
C TYR A 83 2.77 3.68 -6.44
N LEU A 84 2.04 3.07 -5.49
CA LEU A 84 2.56 2.65 -4.20
C LEU A 84 2.94 1.16 -4.28
N VAL A 85 4.12 0.82 -3.79
CA VAL A 85 4.60 -0.56 -3.75
C VAL A 85 4.92 -0.92 -2.31
N TYR A 86 4.16 -1.83 -1.74
CA TYR A 86 4.27 -2.23 -0.34
C TYR A 86 5.08 -3.51 -0.17
N PHE A 87 6.14 -3.43 0.60
CA PHE A 87 7.03 -4.54 0.93
C PHE A 87 6.82 -5.03 2.36
N PRO A 88 7.09 -6.30 2.67
CA PRO A 88 6.91 -6.85 4.02
C PRO A 88 7.97 -6.35 5.02
N SER A 89 9.09 -5.79 4.56
CA SER A 89 10.13 -5.22 5.43
C SER A 89 11.06 -4.29 4.65
N TYR A 90 11.76 -3.40 5.37
CA TYR A 90 12.81 -2.53 4.82
C TYR A 90 13.94 -3.34 4.15
N ALA A 91 14.38 -4.42 4.78
CA ALA A 91 15.43 -5.27 4.20
C ALA A 91 15.02 -5.81 2.83
N TYR A 92 13.79 -6.31 2.68
CA TYR A 92 13.29 -6.81 1.41
C TYR A 92 13.17 -5.70 0.36
N MET A 93 12.62 -4.58 0.76
CA MET A 93 12.49 -3.39 -0.10
C MET A 93 13.85 -2.94 -0.64
N ASN A 94 14.86 -2.86 0.22
CA ASN A 94 16.21 -2.43 -0.14
C ASN A 94 16.90 -3.41 -1.10
N GLU A 95 16.69 -4.72 -0.97
CA GLU A 95 17.20 -5.72 -1.92
C GLU A 95 16.64 -5.49 -3.33
N VAL A 96 15.32 -5.26 -3.44
CA VAL A 96 14.70 -4.99 -4.74
C VAL A 96 15.15 -3.63 -5.29
N TYR A 97 15.28 -2.62 -4.45
CA TYR A 97 15.77 -1.30 -4.86
C TYR A 97 17.23 -1.33 -5.33
N SER A 98 18.09 -2.07 -4.63
CA SER A 98 19.49 -2.24 -5.02
C SER A 98 19.62 -2.84 -6.44
N LEU A 99 18.77 -3.83 -6.77
CA LEU A 99 18.73 -4.35 -8.14
C LEU A 99 18.32 -3.30 -9.17
N TYR A 100 17.34 -2.47 -8.85
CA TYR A 100 16.96 -1.37 -9.75
C TYR A 100 18.12 -0.40 -9.99
N GLN A 101 18.91 -0.09 -8.96
CA GLN A 101 20.07 0.78 -9.08
C GLN A 101 21.14 0.22 -10.05
N THR A 102 21.24 -1.11 -10.18
CA THR A 102 22.18 -1.73 -11.14
C THR A 102 21.80 -1.54 -12.61
N MET A 103 20.58 -1.08 -12.90
CA MET A 103 20.11 -0.84 -14.27
C MET A 103 20.73 0.43 -14.91
N GLY A 104 21.34 1.31 -14.10
CA GLY A 104 22.00 2.52 -14.60
C GLY A 104 21.07 3.43 -15.42
N GLU A 105 21.49 3.83 -16.61
CA GLU A 105 20.75 4.74 -17.50
C GLU A 105 19.42 4.17 -18.04
N GLN A 106 19.17 2.87 -17.89
CA GLN A 106 17.91 2.22 -18.30
C GLN A 106 16.76 2.47 -17.32
N GLN A 107 16.96 3.35 -16.35
CA GLN A 107 15.93 3.73 -15.37
C GLN A 107 14.89 4.65 -16.01
N ASP A 108 13.81 4.07 -16.50
CA ASP A 108 12.68 4.77 -17.14
C ASP A 108 11.48 4.99 -16.21
N VAL A 109 11.54 4.45 -14.99
CA VAL A 109 10.57 4.63 -13.91
C VAL A 109 11.29 5.28 -12.74
N GLU A 110 10.78 6.37 -12.19
CA GLU A 110 11.35 6.95 -10.97
C GLU A 110 10.98 6.10 -9.76
N ILE A 111 11.95 5.78 -8.90
CA ILE A 111 11.68 5.10 -7.63
C ILE A 111 11.95 6.04 -6.46
N ALA A 112 10.94 6.28 -5.64
CA ALA A 112 11.09 6.90 -4.32
C ALA A 112 11.04 5.80 -3.25
N VAL A 113 11.92 5.88 -2.24
CA VAL A 113 12.02 4.84 -1.21
C VAL A 113 11.74 5.45 0.16
N GLN A 114 10.84 4.84 0.92
CA GLN A 114 10.57 5.19 2.31
C GLN A 114 11.81 4.93 3.17
N SER A 115 12.22 5.94 3.95
CA SER A 115 13.23 5.75 5.00
C SER A 115 12.59 5.29 6.32
N GLY A 116 13.34 4.52 7.11
CA GLY A 116 12.87 4.02 8.42
C GLY A 116 12.70 5.12 9.48
N ASN A 117 13.38 6.25 9.32
CA ASN A 117 13.43 7.33 10.32
C ASN A 117 12.90 8.66 9.75
N MET A 118 11.86 8.62 8.92
CA MET A 118 11.25 9.83 8.36
C MET A 118 10.57 10.65 9.45
N LYS A 119 10.91 11.93 9.52
CA LYS A 119 10.17 12.94 10.28
C LYS A 119 8.95 13.40 9.49
N GLU A 120 8.09 14.22 10.09
CA GLU A 120 6.88 14.71 9.42
C GLU A 120 7.20 15.49 8.14
N ASP A 121 8.22 16.36 8.16
CA ASP A 121 8.66 17.12 6.97
C ASP A 121 9.12 16.18 5.83
N ASP A 122 9.82 15.09 6.16
CA ASP A 122 10.26 14.08 5.18
C ASP A 122 9.07 13.33 4.61
N ARG A 123 8.08 13.04 5.46
CA ARG A 123 6.82 12.38 5.07
C ARG A 123 6.03 13.27 4.11
N GLU A 124 5.88 14.55 4.42
CA GLU A 124 5.21 15.51 3.53
C GLU A 124 5.95 15.66 2.20
N ALA A 125 7.27 15.80 2.21
CA ALA A 125 8.09 15.87 1.01
C ALA A 125 7.98 14.59 0.15
N PHE A 126 7.83 13.42 0.77
CA PHE A 126 7.59 12.17 0.07
C PHE A 126 6.21 12.15 -0.60
N LEU A 127 5.18 12.61 0.08
CA LEU A 127 3.81 12.69 -0.47
C LEU A 127 3.68 13.77 -1.55
N GLU A 128 4.43 14.86 -1.46
CA GLU A 128 4.43 15.91 -2.49
C GLU A 128 4.87 15.36 -3.86
N LYS A 129 5.76 14.36 -3.88
CA LYS A 129 6.14 13.66 -5.12
C LYS A 129 4.96 13.12 -5.93
N PHE A 130 3.85 12.78 -5.30
CA PHE A 130 2.64 12.29 -5.97
C PHE A 130 1.82 13.40 -6.63
N ARG A 131 2.03 14.65 -6.25
CA ARG A 131 1.34 15.83 -6.78
C ARG A 131 2.09 16.46 -7.95
N GLU A 132 3.38 16.17 -8.07
CA GLU A 132 4.22 16.73 -9.15
C GLU A 132 3.83 16.17 -10.52
N LYS A 133 3.86 17.04 -11.54
CA LYS A 133 3.78 16.59 -12.93
C LYS A 133 5.11 15.94 -13.33
N ARG A 134 5.04 14.72 -13.85
CA ARG A 134 6.23 13.92 -14.17
C ARG A 134 6.25 13.46 -15.62
N GLU A 135 7.45 13.37 -16.19
CA GLU A 135 7.68 12.76 -17.49
C GLU A 135 7.65 11.23 -17.42
N ARG A 136 8.05 10.67 -16.28
CA ARG A 136 8.15 9.22 -16.01
C ARG A 136 7.14 8.80 -14.95
N SER A 137 6.81 7.51 -14.91
CA SER A 137 6.05 6.94 -13.80
C SER A 137 6.85 6.99 -12.51
N LEU A 138 6.15 7.19 -11.38
CA LEU A 138 6.71 7.07 -10.03
C LEU A 138 6.26 5.76 -9.40
N ALA A 139 7.20 4.96 -8.90
CA ALA A 139 6.94 3.83 -8.04
C ALA A 139 7.49 4.12 -6.63
N ALA A 140 6.62 4.42 -5.69
CA ALA A 140 7.02 4.73 -4.32
C ALA A 140 7.05 3.45 -3.47
N PHE A 141 8.25 3.05 -3.05
CA PHE A 141 8.49 1.86 -2.25
C PHE A 141 8.24 2.16 -0.78
N CYS A 142 7.31 1.45 -0.17
CA CYS A 142 6.89 1.61 1.21
C CYS A 142 6.88 0.26 1.92
N VAL A 143 6.87 0.29 3.25
CA VAL A 143 6.76 -0.92 4.08
C VAL A 143 5.33 -1.07 4.59
N MET A 144 4.77 -2.27 4.52
CA MET A 144 3.46 -2.60 5.08
C MET A 144 3.43 -2.31 6.60
N GLY A 145 2.34 -1.72 7.08
CA GLY A 145 2.22 -1.28 8.47
C GLY A 145 3.07 -0.05 8.83
N GLY A 146 3.79 0.55 7.86
CA GLY A 146 4.54 1.78 8.04
C GLY A 146 3.67 3.03 7.90
N ILE A 147 4.32 4.21 8.00
CA ILE A 147 3.66 5.54 8.03
C ILE A 147 2.87 5.89 6.77
N PHE A 148 3.05 5.15 5.67
CA PHE A 148 2.30 5.31 4.41
C PHE A 148 1.24 4.22 4.20
N SER A 149 0.99 3.35 5.18
CA SER A 149 -0.04 2.30 5.08
C SER A 149 -1.43 2.82 5.38
N GLU A 150 -1.53 3.88 6.17
CA GLU A 150 -2.77 4.54 6.55
C GLU A 150 -2.59 6.06 6.59
N GLY A 151 -3.69 6.80 6.57
CA GLY A 151 -3.69 8.25 6.77
C GLY A 151 -3.10 9.06 5.61
N ILE A 152 -3.08 8.52 4.39
CA ILE A 152 -2.71 9.26 3.18
C ILE A 152 -3.94 9.48 2.30
N ASP A 153 -4.08 10.69 1.76
CA ASP A 153 -5.17 11.08 0.86
C ASP A 153 -4.58 11.50 -0.50
N LEU A 154 -4.54 10.55 -1.42
CA LEU A 154 -4.06 10.73 -2.78
C LEU A 154 -5.24 10.57 -3.75
N LYS A 155 -5.66 11.66 -4.38
CA LYS A 155 -6.88 11.72 -5.19
C LYS A 155 -6.60 11.61 -6.70
N GLY A 156 -7.48 10.90 -7.39
CA GLY A 156 -7.46 10.80 -8.85
C GLY A 156 -6.12 10.30 -9.37
N GLU A 157 -5.51 11.04 -10.28
CA GLU A 157 -4.24 10.67 -10.93
C GLU A 157 -3.01 10.77 -9.99
N GLN A 158 -3.17 11.27 -8.77
CA GLN A 158 -2.09 11.26 -7.79
C GLN A 158 -1.68 9.84 -7.40
N LEU A 159 -2.59 8.87 -7.47
CA LEU A 159 -2.29 7.45 -7.26
C LEU A 159 -3.20 6.60 -8.16
N ILE A 160 -2.60 5.91 -9.11
CA ILE A 160 -3.35 5.09 -10.07
C ILE A 160 -3.24 3.59 -9.83
N GLY A 161 -2.30 3.16 -8.99
CA GLY A 161 -2.13 1.75 -8.70
C GLY A 161 -1.38 1.46 -7.41
N GLY A 162 -1.63 0.28 -6.86
CA GLY A 162 -0.92 -0.26 -5.72
C GLY A 162 -0.44 -1.67 -5.99
N LEU A 163 0.79 -1.97 -5.61
CA LEU A 163 1.38 -3.30 -5.69
C LEU A 163 1.71 -3.77 -4.26
N VAL A 164 1.32 -4.98 -3.94
CA VAL A 164 1.58 -5.58 -2.63
C VAL A 164 2.48 -6.80 -2.80
N VAL A 165 3.68 -6.74 -2.23
CA VAL A 165 4.67 -7.81 -2.29
C VAL A 165 4.49 -8.72 -1.08
N GLY A 166 3.75 -9.81 -1.28
CA GLY A 166 3.43 -10.77 -0.21
C GLY A 166 2.06 -10.54 0.42
N THR A 167 1.82 -11.21 1.53
CA THR A 167 0.49 -11.27 2.17
C THR A 167 0.29 -10.21 3.27
N GLY A 168 1.32 -9.48 3.65
CA GLY A 168 1.24 -8.50 4.75
C GLY A 168 0.97 -9.08 6.14
N LEU A 169 1.00 -10.39 6.27
CA LEU A 169 0.90 -11.05 7.58
C LEU A 169 2.25 -10.98 8.30
N ALA A 170 2.23 -10.49 9.52
CA ALA A 170 3.38 -10.49 10.44
C ALA A 170 3.70 -11.90 10.89
#